data_46a4e912a311dbc60239ef6cef85ddda
#
_entry.id   46a4e912a311dbc60239ef6cef85ddda
#
_cell.length_a   1.000
_cell.length_b   1.000
_cell.length_c   1.000
_cell.angle_alpha   90.00
_cell.angle_beta   90.00
_cell.angle_gamma   90.00
#
_symmetry.space_group_name_H-M   'P 1'
#
loop_
_entity.id
_entity.type
_entity.pdbx_description
1 polymer ?
#
loop_
_entity_poly.entity_id
_entity_poly.type
_entity_poly.pdbx_seq_one_letter_code
_entity_poly.pdbx_strand_id
1 'polypeptide(L)'
;MNILNSGRFSMGSASAGMLKKLIEMTAEYAYTRKQFNKKLGEFGLIQEKFALMARQAYVMESMAYLTAGMMDRPGIPDCSVEAAIVKVFSSEGSWVCVSEALQILGGLGYIKDYPYERYLRDSRILTIFEGTNEVLRMYIALTGIQYAGKTLTEKIKEFRKRNIKVMWNLVIGRLFGSKPPSIGVIGQGGVVHPSLKESVEKLEQNVFEFGNTVETLLTRFGKTIVDEQMVLKKVANIVINLYAMTAVISRATRSMCIGLNNHDHEVLLANIFCTEACFENNYTMVSLQKDSPENLDESIKKVANQVLEKRSYICSHPLNRTF
;
A
#
# COMPACT_ATOMS: atom_id res chain seq x y z
N MET A 1 0.15 20.89 13.45
CA MET A 1 0.09 19.72 12.55
C MET A 1 1.44 19.36 11.95
N ASN A 2 2.30 20.30 11.58
CA ASN A 2 3.60 20.01 10.92
C ASN A 2 4.54 19.08 11.71
N ILE A 3 4.58 19.17 13.04
CA ILE A 3 5.44 18.32 13.89
C ILE A 3 5.05 16.84 13.78
N LEU A 4 3.74 16.52 13.82
CA LEU A 4 3.26 15.14 13.66
C LEU A 4 3.56 14.58 12.27
N ASN A 5 3.49 15.40 11.23
CA ASN A 5 3.81 14.99 9.88
C ASN A 5 5.29 14.63 9.72
N SER A 6 6.19 15.40 10.37
CA SER A 6 7.62 15.08 10.40
C SER A 6 7.90 13.74 11.08
N GLY A 7 7.26 13.43 12.21
CA GLY A 7 7.36 12.13 12.88
C GLY A 7 6.85 10.98 12.00
N ARG A 8 5.72 11.18 11.31
CA ARG A 8 5.11 10.15 10.49
C ARG A 8 5.94 9.78 9.26
N PHE A 9 6.40 10.77 8.46
CA PHE A 9 7.17 10.42 7.26
C PHE A 9 8.59 9.91 7.60
N SER A 10 9.21 10.40 8.67
CA SER A 10 10.53 9.93 9.11
C SER A 10 10.52 8.46 9.54
N MET A 11 9.36 7.93 9.93
CA MET A 11 9.20 6.50 10.19
C MET A 11 9.54 5.64 8.97
N GLY A 12 9.26 6.13 7.75
CA GLY A 12 9.63 5.44 6.52
C GLY A 12 11.14 5.24 6.39
N SER A 13 11.92 6.30 6.59
CA SER A 13 13.39 6.23 6.52
C SER A 13 14.00 5.44 7.68
N ALA A 14 13.47 5.60 8.90
CA ALA A 14 13.92 4.84 10.07
C ALA A 14 13.65 3.34 9.90
N SER A 15 12.45 2.97 9.44
CA SER A 15 12.09 1.58 9.14
C SER A 15 12.97 0.98 8.04
N ALA A 16 13.20 1.72 6.96
CA ALA A 16 14.08 1.26 5.89
C ALA A 16 15.52 1.03 6.38
N GLY A 17 16.06 1.94 7.20
CA GLY A 17 17.38 1.78 7.83
C GLY A 17 17.45 0.55 8.73
N MET A 18 16.45 0.34 9.57
CA MET A 18 16.32 -0.84 10.42
C MET A 18 16.29 -2.12 9.57
N LEU A 19 15.47 -2.17 8.53
CA LEU A 19 15.36 -3.35 7.66
C LEU A 19 16.66 -3.65 6.91
N LYS A 20 17.37 -2.64 6.41
CA LYS A 20 18.69 -2.84 5.77
C LYS A 20 19.67 -3.54 6.71
N LYS A 21 19.74 -3.12 7.99
CA LYS A 21 20.57 -3.76 9.00
C LYS A 21 20.11 -5.18 9.30
N LEU A 22 18.80 -5.38 9.39
CA LEU A 22 18.23 -6.70 9.65
C LEU A 22 18.51 -7.67 8.49
N ILE A 23 18.40 -7.20 7.24
CA ILE A 23 18.72 -7.98 6.04
C ILE A 23 20.20 -8.42 6.07
N GLU A 24 21.14 -7.50 6.37
CA GLU A 24 22.57 -7.80 6.46
C GLU A 24 22.84 -8.93 7.46
N MET A 25 22.34 -8.79 8.69
CA MET A 25 22.53 -9.76 9.76
C MET A 25 21.93 -11.13 9.42
N THR A 26 20.72 -11.11 8.84
CA THR A 26 20.00 -12.34 8.49
C THR A 26 20.63 -13.03 7.29
N ALA A 27 21.15 -12.28 6.33
CA ALA A 27 21.84 -12.82 5.16
C ALA A 27 23.14 -13.54 5.55
N GLU A 28 23.92 -12.97 6.47
CA GLU A 28 25.13 -13.60 6.99
C GLU A 28 24.79 -14.97 7.65
N TYR A 29 23.72 -15.02 8.46
CA TYR A 29 23.27 -16.27 9.04
C TYR A 29 22.81 -17.27 7.97
N ALA A 30 21.99 -16.84 7.00
CA ALA A 30 21.48 -17.72 5.96
C ALA A 30 22.57 -18.22 5.01
N TYR A 31 23.65 -17.45 4.84
CA TYR A 31 24.83 -17.85 4.04
C TYR A 31 25.70 -18.89 4.72
N THR A 32 25.80 -18.87 6.05
CA THR A 32 26.66 -19.77 6.85
C THR A 32 25.94 -21.00 7.33
N ARG A 33 24.69 -20.89 7.77
CA ARG A 33 23.91 -22.00 8.35
C ARG A 33 23.51 -23.02 7.28
N LYS A 34 23.75 -24.29 7.57
CA LYS A 34 23.34 -25.42 6.71
C LYS A 34 22.27 -26.26 7.38
N GLN A 35 21.30 -26.69 6.59
CA GLN A 35 20.30 -27.73 6.90
C GLN A 35 20.06 -28.56 5.63
N PHE A 36 19.76 -29.85 5.78
CA PHE A 36 19.52 -30.76 4.65
C PHE A 36 20.62 -30.71 3.58
N ASN A 37 21.88 -30.60 4.01
CA ASN A 37 23.09 -30.51 3.18
C ASN A 37 23.19 -29.26 2.27
N LYS A 38 22.37 -28.24 2.49
CA LYS A 38 22.36 -26.96 1.76
C LYS A 38 22.45 -25.77 2.72
N LYS A 39 22.97 -24.64 2.28
CA LYS A 39 22.87 -23.37 2.99
C LYS A 39 21.40 -22.92 3.02
N LEU A 40 20.99 -22.21 4.07
CA LEU A 40 19.61 -21.71 4.16
C LEU A 40 19.26 -20.78 2.99
N GLY A 41 20.18 -19.95 2.53
CA GLY A 41 19.97 -19.05 1.39
C GLY A 41 19.77 -19.75 0.04
N GLU A 42 19.99 -21.08 -0.06
CA GLU A 42 19.73 -21.86 -1.27
C GLU A 42 18.29 -22.39 -1.36
N PHE A 43 17.48 -22.21 -0.31
CA PHE A 43 16.07 -22.61 -0.31
C PHE A 43 15.17 -21.49 -0.83
N GLY A 44 14.32 -21.82 -1.80
CA GLY A 44 13.40 -20.84 -2.43
C GLY A 44 12.52 -20.10 -1.44
N LEU A 45 11.99 -20.78 -0.40
CA LEU A 45 11.19 -20.14 0.65
C LEU A 45 11.99 -19.11 1.48
N ILE A 46 13.29 -19.29 1.61
CA ILE A 46 14.16 -18.32 2.29
C ILE A 46 14.48 -17.16 1.34
N GLN A 47 14.73 -17.45 0.05
CA GLN A 47 14.95 -16.43 -0.98
C GLN A 47 13.74 -15.50 -1.13
N GLU A 48 12.52 -16.04 -1.09
CA GLU A 48 11.28 -15.26 -1.10
C GLU A 48 11.22 -14.24 0.07
N LYS A 49 11.60 -14.67 1.28
CA LYS A 49 11.66 -13.78 2.46
C LYS A 49 12.68 -12.65 2.29
N PHE A 50 13.86 -12.94 1.74
CA PHE A 50 14.85 -11.91 1.44
C PHE A 50 14.38 -10.94 0.37
N ALA A 51 13.74 -11.42 -0.69
CA ALA A 51 13.15 -10.57 -1.72
C ALA A 51 12.06 -9.65 -1.15
N LEU A 52 11.17 -10.18 -0.29
CA LEU A 52 10.17 -9.39 0.43
C LEU A 52 10.81 -8.29 1.28
N MET A 53 11.80 -8.61 2.11
CA MET A 53 12.46 -7.63 2.98
C MET A 53 13.18 -6.54 2.18
N ALA A 54 13.93 -6.92 1.13
CA ALA A 54 14.65 -5.97 0.27
C ALA A 54 13.67 -5.03 -0.44
N ARG A 55 12.59 -5.58 -1.01
CA ARG A 55 11.53 -4.81 -1.66
C ARG A 55 10.88 -3.84 -0.69
N GLN A 56 10.50 -4.27 0.51
CA GLN A 56 9.86 -3.42 1.51
C GLN A 56 10.77 -2.27 1.95
N ALA A 57 12.05 -2.55 2.22
CA ALA A 57 13.02 -1.51 2.55
C ALA A 57 13.15 -0.47 1.42
N TYR A 58 13.21 -0.92 0.16
CA TYR A 58 13.28 -0.06 -1.01
C TYR A 58 12.05 0.84 -1.16
N VAL A 59 10.85 0.26 -1.02
CA VAL A 59 9.58 1.00 -1.14
C VAL A 59 9.44 2.03 -0.03
N MET A 60 9.67 1.65 1.23
CA MET A 60 9.59 2.56 2.38
C MET A 60 10.50 3.77 2.23
N GLU A 61 11.75 3.53 1.85
CA GLU A 61 12.72 4.58 1.61
C GLU A 61 12.29 5.49 0.44
N SER A 62 11.82 4.90 -0.66
CA SER A 62 11.34 5.66 -1.82
C SER A 62 10.17 6.58 -1.47
N MET A 63 9.20 6.08 -0.71
CA MET A 63 8.05 6.86 -0.25
C MET A 63 8.47 7.99 0.71
N ALA A 64 9.38 7.71 1.66
CA ALA A 64 9.88 8.71 2.61
C ALA A 64 10.60 9.85 1.88
N TYR A 65 11.48 9.53 0.93
CA TYR A 65 12.21 10.55 0.16
C TYR A 65 11.32 11.33 -0.81
N LEU A 66 10.32 10.67 -1.42
CA LEU A 66 9.33 11.38 -2.23
C LEU A 66 8.56 12.40 -1.38
N THR A 67 8.09 11.99 -0.20
CA THR A 67 7.37 12.88 0.73
C THR A 67 8.25 14.02 1.22
N ALA A 68 9.50 13.74 1.60
CA ALA A 68 10.47 14.78 1.99
C ALA A 68 10.69 15.80 0.88
N GLY A 69 10.91 15.35 -0.36
CA GLY A 69 11.07 16.23 -1.52
C GLY A 69 9.81 17.05 -1.84
N MET A 70 8.61 16.55 -1.51
CA MET A 70 7.37 17.34 -1.62
C MET A 70 7.31 18.41 -0.52
N MET A 71 7.73 18.09 0.71
CA MET A 71 7.75 19.03 1.85
C MET A 71 8.77 20.16 1.66
N ASP A 72 9.85 19.90 0.93
CA ASP A 72 10.91 20.88 0.64
C ASP A 72 10.52 21.90 -0.47
N ARG A 73 9.36 21.73 -1.10
CA ARG A 73 8.90 22.68 -2.14
C ARG A 73 8.56 24.04 -1.54
N PRO A 74 8.78 25.13 -2.28
CA PRO A 74 8.37 26.47 -1.85
C PRO A 74 6.87 26.54 -1.54
N GLY A 75 6.49 27.33 -0.51
CA GLY A 75 5.09 27.54 -0.13
C GLY A 75 4.57 26.64 0.97
N ILE A 76 5.42 25.81 1.59
CA ILE A 76 5.07 24.91 2.71
C ILE A 76 3.84 24.07 2.37
N PRO A 77 3.93 23.13 1.44
CA PRO A 77 2.81 22.28 1.05
C PRO A 77 2.33 21.42 2.22
N ASP A 78 1.02 21.21 2.31
CA ASP A 78 0.44 20.27 3.28
C ASP A 78 0.60 18.84 2.75
N CYS A 79 1.58 18.11 3.31
CA CYS A 79 1.85 16.69 3.00
C CYS A 79 1.35 15.75 4.12
N SER A 80 0.27 16.14 4.81
CA SER A 80 -0.24 15.35 5.95
C SER A 80 -0.84 14.00 5.53
N VAL A 81 -1.40 13.89 4.35
CA VAL A 81 -1.92 12.63 3.80
C VAL A 81 -0.76 11.73 3.40
N GLU A 82 0.22 12.24 2.69
CA GLU A 82 1.42 11.52 2.26
C GLU A 82 2.21 11.00 3.47
N ALA A 83 2.38 11.83 4.50
CA ALA A 83 3.02 11.42 5.74
C ALA A 83 2.26 10.28 6.46
N ALA A 84 0.92 10.33 6.46
CA ALA A 84 0.09 9.26 6.99
C ALA A 84 0.23 7.97 6.17
N ILE A 85 0.26 8.06 4.85
CA ILE A 85 0.48 6.95 3.92
C ILE A 85 1.82 6.26 4.20
N VAL A 86 2.92 7.04 4.29
CA VAL A 86 4.25 6.52 4.60
C VAL A 86 4.27 5.80 5.95
N LYS A 87 3.64 6.38 6.97
CA LYS A 87 3.56 5.79 8.31
C LYS A 87 2.84 4.45 8.30
N VAL A 88 1.67 4.35 7.68
CA VAL A 88 0.90 3.11 7.64
C VAL A 88 1.67 2.01 6.92
N PHE A 89 2.17 2.29 5.70
CA PHE A 89 2.92 1.34 4.91
C PHE A 89 4.18 0.84 5.64
N SER A 90 4.96 1.77 6.19
CA SER A 90 6.25 1.43 6.80
C SER A 90 6.09 0.68 8.12
N SER A 91 5.12 1.04 8.94
CA SER A 91 4.90 0.35 10.22
C SER A 91 4.43 -1.10 10.03
N GLU A 92 3.53 -1.35 9.10
CA GLU A 92 3.04 -2.71 8.81
C GLU A 92 4.09 -3.55 8.10
N GLY A 93 4.76 -2.98 7.09
CA GLY A 93 5.83 -3.67 6.40
C GLY A 93 7.00 -4.01 7.33
N SER A 94 7.34 -3.14 8.29
CA SER A 94 8.35 -3.43 9.32
C SER A 94 7.98 -4.63 10.16
N TRP A 95 6.73 -4.69 10.64
CA TRP A 95 6.23 -5.81 11.43
C TRP A 95 6.35 -7.15 10.68
N VAL A 96 5.95 -7.18 9.42
CA VAL A 96 6.05 -8.37 8.57
C VAL A 96 7.51 -8.76 8.35
N CYS A 97 8.37 -7.83 7.94
CA CYS A 97 9.76 -8.11 7.64
C CYS A 97 10.58 -8.57 8.85
N VAL A 98 10.34 -7.96 10.02
CA VAL A 98 11.00 -8.37 11.26
C VAL A 98 10.56 -9.77 11.68
N SER A 99 9.28 -10.10 11.52
CA SER A 99 8.76 -11.45 11.76
C SER A 99 9.41 -12.49 10.83
N GLU A 100 9.56 -12.16 9.54
CA GLU A 100 10.20 -13.05 8.56
C GLU A 100 11.69 -13.24 8.82
N ALA A 101 12.40 -12.18 9.21
CA ALA A 101 13.81 -12.27 9.60
C ALA A 101 14.01 -13.17 10.83
N LEU A 102 13.18 -12.99 11.84
CA LEU A 102 13.16 -13.87 13.03
C LEU A 102 12.90 -15.32 12.64
N GLN A 103 11.94 -15.54 11.75
CA GLN A 103 11.59 -16.89 11.28
C GLN A 103 12.73 -17.58 10.53
N ILE A 104 13.55 -16.84 9.78
CA ILE A 104 14.74 -17.42 9.11
C ILE A 104 15.74 -17.98 10.13
N LEU A 105 15.88 -17.35 11.28
CA LEU A 105 16.76 -17.84 12.35
C LEU A 105 16.19 -19.04 13.11
N GLY A 106 14.88 -19.30 13.00
CA GLY A 106 14.21 -20.35 13.76
C GLY A 106 14.31 -20.11 15.26
N GLY A 107 14.64 -21.14 16.02
CA GLY A 107 14.76 -21.05 17.50
C GLY A 107 15.73 -19.98 17.99
N LEU A 108 16.81 -19.72 17.25
CA LEU A 108 17.78 -18.67 17.59
C LEU A 108 17.19 -17.25 17.48
N GLY A 109 16.24 -17.04 16.58
CA GLY A 109 15.54 -15.76 16.48
C GLY A 109 14.59 -15.49 17.65
N TYR A 110 14.12 -16.53 18.31
CA TYR A 110 13.19 -16.44 19.43
C TYR A 110 13.85 -16.13 20.78
N ILE A 111 15.09 -16.59 20.99
CA ILE A 111 15.82 -16.41 22.25
C ILE A 111 16.51 -15.04 22.30
N LYS A 112 16.84 -14.58 23.53
CA LYS A 112 17.41 -13.25 23.79
C LYS A 112 18.88 -13.09 23.41
N ASP A 113 19.58 -14.16 23.06
CA ASP A 113 20.99 -14.12 22.64
C ASP A 113 21.18 -13.38 21.32
N TYR A 114 20.14 -13.28 20.52
CA TYR A 114 20.08 -12.56 19.27
C TYR A 114 19.05 -11.42 19.36
N PRO A 115 19.25 -10.29 18.63
CA PRO A 115 18.40 -9.12 18.81
C PRO A 115 17.00 -9.21 18.15
N TYR A 116 16.66 -10.31 17.46
CA TYR A 116 15.44 -10.40 16.64
C TYR A 116 14.16 -10.32 17.46
N GLU A 117 14.10 -10.94 18.64
CA GLU A 117 12.95 -10.86 19.54
C GLU A 117 12.72 -9.42 20.02
N ARG A 118 13.79 -8.66 20.23
CA ARG A 118 13.73 -7.23 20.57
C ARG A 118 13.21 -6.41 19.39
N TYR A 119 13.75 -6.63 18.19
CA TYR A 119 13.22 -5.97 16.99
C TYR A 119 11.73 -6.25 16.80
N LEU A 120 11.26 -7.46 17.06
CA LEU A 120 9.85 -7.82 16.99
C LEU A 120 9.02 -7.00 17.97
N ARG A 121 9.42 -6.97 19.26
CA ARG A 121 8.72 -6.17 20.29
C ARG A 121 8.71 -4.68 19.96
N ASP A 122 9.87 -4.15 19.54
CA ASP A 122 10.02 -2.72 19.29
C ASP A 122 9.29 -2.30 17.99
N SER A 123 9.17 -3.17 16.99
CA SER A 123 8.41 -2.87 15.77
C SER A 123 6.90 -2.84 15.99
N ARG A 124 6.37 -3.53 17.03
CA ARG A 124 4.91 -3.60 17.25
C ARG A 124 4.28 -2.25 17.58
N ILE A 125 4.97 -1.39 18.32
CA ILE A 125 4.46 -0.07 18.69
C ILE A 125 4.28 0.86 17.47
N LEU A 126 5.03 0.63 16.39
CA LEU A 126 4.97 1.45 15.18
C LEU A 126 3.57 1.53 14.56
N THR A 127 2.74 0.52 14.74
CA THR A 127 1.36 0.50 14.24
C THR A 127 0.36 1.23 15.13
N ILE A 128 0.79 1.65 16.34
CA ILE A 128 -0.07 2.19 17.40
C ILE A 128 0.15 3.69 17.59
N PHE A 129 1.39 4.13 17.82
CA PHE A 129 1.68 5.54 18.11
C PHE A 129 1.63 6.42 16.86
N GLU A 130 1.70 7.74 17.01
CA GLU A 130 1.54 8.73 15.92
C GLU A 130 0.18 8.65 15.19
N GLY A 131 -0.80 8.02 15.85
CA GLY A 131 -2.11 7.64 15.32
C GLY A 131 -2.12 6.18 14.85
N THR A 132 -3.09 5.40 15.36
CA THR A 132 -3.20 3.98 14.96
C THR A 132 -3.41 3.88 13.45
N ASN A 133 -2.97 2.77 12.87
CA ASN A 133 -3.07 2.58 11.42
C ASN A 133 -4.52 2.59 10.92
N GLU A 134 -5.47 2.17 11.75
CA GLU A 134 -6.90 2.23 11.46
C GLU A 134 -7.38 3.68 11.34
N VAL A 135 -7.03 4.53 12.31
CA VAL A 135 -7.38 5.95 12.31
C VAL A 135 -6.75 6.68 11.12
N LEU A 136 -5.49 6.36 10.81
CA LEU A 136 -4.80 6.97 9.66
C LEU A 136 -5.42 6.52 8.33
N ARG A 137 -5.86 5.27 8.20
CA ARG A 137 -6.58 4.82 7.00
C ARG A 137 -7.90 5.57 6.83
N MET A 138 -8.65 5.80 7.92
CA MET A 138 -9.86 6.63 7.87
C MET A 138 -9.52 8.04 7.41
N TYR A 139 -8.46 8.64 7.94
CA TYR A 139 -8.01 9.98 7.56
C TYR A 139 -7.62 10.06 6.08
N ILE A 140 -6.81 9.11 5.58
CA ILE A 140 -6.40 9.03 4.17
C ILE A 140 -7.62 8.92 3.24
N ALA A 141 -8.52 7.97 3.52
CA ALA A 141 -9.68 7.72 2.68
C ALA A 141 -10.66 8.90 2.69
N LEU A 142 -11.00 9.44 3.85
CA LEU A 142 -11.95 10.54 3.98
C LEU A 142 -11.44 11.82 3.31
N THR A 143 -10.15 12.14 3.45
CA THR A 143 -9.55 13.31 2.79
C THR A 143 -9.58 13.14 1.27
N GLY A 144 -9.22 11.96 0.76
CA GLY A 144 -9.27 11.64 -0.67
C GLY A 144 -10.70 11.69 -1.24
N ILE A 145 -11.66 11.10 -0.55
CA ILE A 145 -13.08 11.10 -0.94
C ILE A 145 -13.66 12.52 -0.90
N GLN A 146 -13.30 13.33 0.09
CA GLN A 146 -13.74 14.73 0.16
C GLN A 146 -13.26 15.53 -1.05
N TYR A 147 -12.01 15.34 -1.45
CA TYR A 147 -11.46 15.97 -2.66
C TYR A 147 -12.19 15.50 -3.92
N ALA A 148 -12.36 14.19 -4.08
CA ALA A 148 -13.10 13.59 -5.19
C ALA A 148 -14.57 14.08 -5.25
N GLY A 149 -15.23 14.22 -4.11
CA GLY A 149 -16.59 14.71 -4.00
C GLY A 149 -16.74 16.17 -4.43
N LYS A 150 -15.77 17.03 -4.13
CA LYS A 150 -15.74 18.43 -4.63
C LYS A 150 -15.64 18.44 -6.15
N THR A 151 -14.70 17.71 -6.72
CA THR A 151 -14.49 17.60 -8.17
C THR A 151 -15.72 17.05 -8.89
N LEU A 152 -16.38 16.02 -8.33
CA LEU A 152 -17.60 15.47 -8.87
C LEU A 152 -18.76 16.48 -8.82
N THR A 153 -18.86 17.25 -7.75
CA THR A 153 -19.87 18.31 -7.62
C THR A 153 -19.67 19.41 -8.65
N GLU A 154 -18.43 19.79 -8.95
CA GLU A 154 -18.09 20.75 -10.00
C GLU A 154 -18.48 20.21 -11.39
N LYS A 155 -18.12 18.97 -11.70
CA LYS A 155 -18.55 18.28 -12.94
C LYS A 155 -20.08 18.26 -13.08
N ILE A 156 -20.83 17.96 -12.01
CA ILE A 156 -22.29 17.97 -12.02
C ILE A 156 -22.85 19.39 -12.25
N LYS A 157 -22.24 20.41 -11.67
CA LYS A 157 -22.63 21.81 -11.91
C LYS A 157 -22.43 22.22 -13.37
N GLU A 158 -21.31 21.84 -13.97
CA GLU A 158 -21.03 22.05 -15.39
C GLU A 158 -22.04 21.29 -16.27
N PHE A 159 -22.38 20.05 -15.87
CA PHE A 159 -23.40 19.23 -16.52
C PHE A 159 -24.78 19.93 -16.52
N ARG A 160 -25.18 20.51 -15.39
CA ARG A 160 -26.44 21.28 -15.29
C ARG A 160 -26.44 22.55 -16.15
N LYS A 161 -25.28 23.11 -16.48
CA LYS A 161 -25.14 24.26 -17.40
C LYS A 161 -25.31 23.90 -18.89
N ARG A 162 -25.78 22.66 -19.21
CA ARG A 162 -26.03 22.18 -20.58
C ARG A 162 -24.83 22.19 -21.51
N ASN A 163 -23.66 21.89 -21.03
CA ASN A 163 -22.50 21.74 -21.90
C ASN A 163 -22.53 20.37 -22.61
N ILE A 164 -23.16 20.34 -23.81
CA ILE A 164 -23.42 19.11 -24.60
C ILE A 164 -22.12 18.35 -24.90
N LYS A 165 -20.98 19.01 -25.07
CA LYS A 165 -19.68 18.38 -25.31
C LYS A 165 -19.20 17.51 -24.10
N VAL A 166 -19.40 18.03 -22.90
CA VAL A 166 -19.02 17.29 -21.66
C VAL A 166 -19.93 16.08 -21.50
N MET A 167 -21.22 16.21 -21.84
CA MET A 167 -22.20 15.13 -21.82
C MET A 167 -21.86 14.00 -22.81
N TRP A 168 -21.50 14.31 -24.02
CA TRP A 168 -21.06 13.34 -25.03
C TRP A 168 -19.80 12.59 -24.61
N ASN A 169 -18.80 13.28 -24.11
CA ASN A 169 -17.54 12.64 -23.68
C ASN A 169 -17.72 11.70 -22.51
N LEU A 170 -18.61 12.03 -21.55
CA LEU A 170 -18.91 11.14 -20.41
C LEU A 170 -19.73 9.91 -20.83
N VAL A 171 -20.72 10.09 -21.71
CA VAL A 171 -21.57 8.99 -22.18
C VAL A 171 -20.78 8.07 -23.13
N ILE A 172 -20.03 8.61 -24.06
CA ILE A 172 -19.19 7.83 -24.97
C ILE A 172 -18.07 7.10 -24.22
N GLY A 173 -17.40 7.77 -23.27
CA GLY A 173 -16.38 7.13 -22.42
C GLY A 173 -16.92 5.94 -21.62
N ARG A 174 -18.18 5.99 -21.16
CA ARG A 174 -18.82 4.86 -20.46
C ARG A 174 -19.32 3.75 -21.38
N LEU A 175 -19.80 4.10 -22.58
CA LEU A 175 -20.37 3.13 -23.53
C LEU A 175 -19.31 2.38 -24.35
N PHE A 176 -18.18 3.02 -24.65
CA PHE A 176 -17.15 2.46 -25.52
C PHE A 176 -15.88 2.01 -24.78
N GLY A 177 -15.90 1.92 -23.43
CA GLY A 177 -14.76 1.47 -22.64
C GLY A 177 -13.53 2.32 -22.98
N SER A 178 -13.47 3.57 -22.50
CA SER A 178 -12.31 4.41 -22.73
C SER A 178 -11.06 3.70 -22.25
N LYS A 179 -10.09 3.50 -23.14
CA LYS A 179 -8.74 3.13 -22.74
C LYS A 179 -8.29 4.13 -21.67
N PRO A 180 -7.59 3.69 -20.62
CA PRO A 180 -7.04 4.62 -19.64
C PRO A 180 -6.29 5.71 -20.40
N PRO A 181 -6.54 7.01 -20.11
CA PRO A 181 -5.80 8.07 -20.74
C PRO A 181 -4.33 7.89 -20.36
N SER A 182 -3.47 7.68 -21.36
CA SER A 182 -2.03 7.76 -21.12
C SER A 182 -1.72 9.16 -20.60
N ILE A 183 -1.14 9.24 -19.41
CA ILE A 183 -0.73 10.53 -18.80
C ILE A 183 0.46 11.11 -19.58
N GLY A 184 0.97 10.38 -20.58
CA GLY A 184 2.07 10.84 -21.44
C GLY A 184 3.43 10.84 -20.73
N VAL A 185 3.56 10.09 -19.65
CA VAL A 185 4.84 9.97 -18.91
C VAL A 185 5.84 9.05 -19.60
N ILE A 186 5.39 8.28 -20.62
CA ILE A 186 6.23 7.41 -21.45
C ILE A 186 6.17 7.91 -22.91
N GLY A 187 7.29 7.86 -23.63
CA GLY A 187 7.38 8.24 -25.04
C GLY A 187 8.32 9.41 -25.30
N GLN A 188 8.22 10.02 -26.50
CA GLN A 188 9.04 11.20 -26.83
C GLN A 188 8.66 12.38 -25.90
N GLY A 189 9.62 12.75 -25.02
CA GLY A 189 9.40 13.75 -23.97
C GLY A 189 8.86 13.20 -22.65
N GLY A 190 8.69 11.88 -22.52
CA GLY A 190 8.29 11.23 -21.27
C GLY A 190 9.36 11.32 -20.17
N VAL A 191 8.91 11.39 -18.91
CA VAL A 191 9.80 11.55 -17.74
C VAL A 191 10.21 10.21 -17.12
N VAL A 192 9.64 9.10 -17.57
CA VAL A 192 9.91 7.75 -17.03
C VAL A 192 10.80 6.95 -17.97
N HIS A 193 11.78 6.26 -17.40
CA HIS A 193 12.70 5.41 -18.16
C HIS A 193 11.95 4.22 -18.79
N PRO A 194 12.27 3.84 -20.07
CA PRO A 194 11.54 2.77 -20.81
C PRO A 194 11.50 1.41 -20.11
N SER A 195 12.50 1.06 -19.28
CA SER A 195 12.52 -0.19 -18.50
C SER A 195 11.39 -0.35 -17.49
N LEU A 196 10.68 0.74 -17.18
CA LEU A 196 9.54 0.79 -16.25
C LEU A 196 8.19 0.94 -16.96
N LYS A 197 8.15 0.80 -18.28
CA LYS A 197 6.95 1.00 -19.10
C LYS A 197 5.77 0.19 -18.58
N GLU A 198 5.96 -1.11 -18.34
CA GLU A 198 4.89 -1.99 -17.85
C GLU A 198 4.37 -1.58 -16.47
N SER A 199 5.25 -1.15 -15.57
CA SER A 199 4.88 -0.65 -14.24
C SER A 199 4.07 0.64 -14.31
N VAL A 200 4.39 1.54 -15.25
CA VAL A 200 3.61 2.76 -15.47
C VAL A 200 2.24 2.44 -16.06
N GLU A 201 2.16 1.55 -17.04
CA GLU A 201 0.88 1.12 -17.62
C GLU A 201 -0.06 0.54 -16.54
N LYS A 202 0.49 -0.29 -15.63
CA LYS A 202 -0.25 -0.82 -14.46
C LYS A 202 -0.72 0.30 -13.52
N LEU A 203 0.14 1.28 -13.25
CA LEU A 203 -0.22 2.44 -12.42
C LEU A 203 -1.33 3.27 -13.07
N GLU A 204 -1.19 3.63 -14.34
CA GLU A 204 -2.18 4.42 -15.09
C GLU A 204 -3.54 3.71 -15.12
N GLN A 205 -3.55 2.40 -15.38
CA GLN A 205 -4.77 1.59 -15.35
C GLN A 205 -5.42 1.60 -13.97
N ASN A 206 -4.65 1.34 -12.91
CA ASN A 206 -5.17 1.32 -11.55
C ASN A 206 -5.73 2.69 -11.12
N VAL A 207 -5.08 3.79 -11.48
CA VAL A 207 -5.57 5.15 -11.19
C VAL A 207 -6.91 5.40 -11.88
N PHE A 208 -7.02 5.01 -13.14
CA PHE A 208 -8.26 5.16 -13.90
C PHE A 208 -9.42 4.34 -13.31
N GLU A 209 -9.20 3.05 -13.04
CA GLU A 209 -10.20 2.16 -12.46
C GLU A 209 -10.59 2.57 -11.04
N PHE A 210 -9.62 3.04 -10.24
CA PHE A 210 -9.88 3.58 -8.92
C PHE A 210 -10.74 4.85 -8.97
N GLY A 211 -10.52 5.75 -9.93
CA GLY A 211 -11.38 6.91 -10.16
C GLY A 211 -12.84 6.51 -10.38
N ASN A 212 -13.09 5.53 -11.25
CA ASN A 212 -14.43 4.99 -11.51
C ASN A 212 -15.05 4.34 -10.26
N THR A 213 -14.22 3.62 -9.49
CA THR A 213 -14.63 2.98 -8.23
C THR A 213 -15.07 4.03 -7.21
N VAL A 214 -14.31 5.12 -7.03
CA VAL A 214 -14.66 6.21 -6.10
C VAL A 214 -15.96 6.91 -6.53
N GLU A 215 -16.15 7.19 -7.82
CA GLU A 215 -17.42 7.76 -8.33
C GLU A 215 -18.62 6.83 -8.02
N THR A 216 -18.44 5.52 -8.17
CA THR A 216 -19.48 4.53 -7.85
C THR A 216 -19.78 4.50 -6.34
N LEU A 217 -18.76 4.54 -5.50
CA LEU A 217 -18.94 4.58 -4.03
C LEU A 217 -19.64 5.86 -3.57
N LEU A 218 -19.26 7.01 -4.13
CA LEU A 218 -19.93 8.29 -3.82
C LEU A 218 -21.38 8.31 -4.28
N THR A 219 -21.69 7.68 -5.41
CA THR A 219 -23.08 7.54 -5.89
C THR A 219 -23.88 6.61 -4.99
N ARG A 220 -23.28 5.51 -4.51
CA ARG A 220 -23.93 4.50 -3.67
C ARG A 220 -24.20 5.00 -2.25
N PHE A 221 -23.21 5.59 -1.62
CA PHE A 221 -23.26 5.93 -0.20
C PHE A 221 -23.51 7.44 0.06
N GLY A 222 -23.13 8.31 -0.87
CA GLY A 222 -23.23 9.74 -0.66
C GLY A 222 -22.53 10.19 0.62
N LYS A 223 -23.28 10.88 1.51
CA LYS A 223 -22.73 11.37 2.79
C LYS A 223 -22.53 10.27 3.83
N THR A 224 -23.24 9.13 3.74
CA THR A 224 -23.13 8.04 4.72
C THR A 224 -21.85 7.23 4.56
N ILE A 225 -21.05 7.48 3.52
CA ILE A 225 -19.77 6.81 3.31
C ILE A 225 -18.82 6.95 4.50
N VAL A 226 -18.96 7.99 5.31
CA VAL A 226 -18.14 8.23 6.51
C VAL A 226 -18.29 7.14 7.56
N ASP A 227 -19.43 6.43 7.56
CA ASP A 227 -19.75 5.35 8.50
C ASP A 227 -19.30 3.97 7.98
N GLU A 228 -18.94 3.88 6.69
CA GLU A 228 -18.56 2.63 6.02
C GLU A 228 -17.05 2.35 6.17
N GLN A 229 -16.60 2.09 7.40
CA GLN A 229 -15.18 1.97 7.73
C GLN A 229 -14.47 0.84 6.98
N MET A 230 -15.13 -0.28 6.68
CA MET A 230 -14.54 -1.37 5.90
C MET A 230 -14.29 -0.96 4.44
N VAL A 231 -15.22 -0.21 3.85
CA VAL A 231 -15.06 0.38 2.53
C VAL A 231 -13.91 1.40 2.54
N LEU A 232 -13.88 2.29 3.53
CA LEU A 232 -12.84 3.31 3.66
C LEU A 232 -11.45 2.70 3.86
N LYS A 233 -11.33 1.61 4.62
CA LYS A 233 -10.08 0.85 4.75
C LYS A 233 -9.57 0.36 3.39
N LYS A 234 -10.45 -0.21 2.56
CA LYS A 234 -10.12 -0.70 1.22
C LYS A 234 -9.68 0.45 0.31
N VAL A 235 -10.40 1.57 0.34
CA VAL A 235 -10.04 2.80 -0.39
C VAL A 235 -8.65 3.29 0.03
N ALA A 236 -8.38 3.37 1.33
CA ALA A 236 -7.06 3.78 1.83
C ALA A 236 -5.93 2.86 1.36
N ASN A 237 -6.14 1.53 1.37
CA ASN A 237 -5.13 0.57 0.90
C ASN A 237 -4.77 0.81 -0.57
N ILE A 238 -5.77 1.03 -1.44
CA ILE A 238 -5.51 1.36 -2.85
C ILE A 238 -4.69 2.65 -2.98
N VAL A 239 -5.06 3.70 -2.25
CA VAL A 239 -4.32 4.99 -2.26
C VAL A 239 -2.87 4.80 -1.81
N ILE A 240 -2.64 4.02 -0.74
CA ILE A 240 -1.31 3.71 -0.23
C ILE A 240 -0.48 3.00 -1.31
N ASN A 241 -1.04 1.98 -1.97
CA ASN A 241 -0.36 1.25 -3.03
C ASN A 241 -0.04 2.14 -4.25
N LEU A 242 -0.99 2.99 -4.70
CA LEU A 242 -0.77 3.91 -5.80
C LEU A 242 0.35 4.93 -5.50
N TYR A 243 0.39 5.46 -4.28
CA TYR A 243 1.47 6.34 -3.85
C TYR A 243 2.82 5.63 -3.82
N ALA A 244 2.87 4.41 -3.31
CA ALA A 244 4.08 3.59 -3.26
C ALA A 244 4.57 3.23 -4.68
N MET A 245 3.69 2.84 -5.61
CA MET A 245 4.01 2.59 -7.02
C MET A 245 4.64 3.84 -7.65
N THR A 246 4.05 5.02 -7.42
CA THR A 246 4.59 6.29 -7.92
C THR A 246 5.99 6.56 -7.39
N ALA A 247 6.22 6.32 -6.10
CA ALA A 247 7.51 6.55 -5.45
C ALA A 247 8.62 5.65 -6.01
N VAL A 248 8.35 4.35 -6.18
CA VAL A 248 9.35 3.41 -6.70
C VAL A 248 9.66 3.64 -8.18
N ILE A 249 8.65 3.96 -8.99
CA ILE A 249 8.83 4.29 -10.41
C ILE A 249 9.69 5.55 -10.56
N SER A 250 9.39 6.59 -9.78
CA SER A 250 10.16 7.84 -9.78
C SER A 250 11.63 7.62 -9.39
N ARG A 251 11.88 6.86 -8.31
CA ARG A 251 13.23 6.56 -7.84
C ARG A 251 14.01 5.71 -8.85
N ALA A 252 13.43 4.61 -9.35
CA ALA A 252 14.08 3.73 -10.31
C ALA A 252 14.39 4.46 -11.62
N THR A 253 13.48 5.33 -12.09
CA THR A 253 13.73 6.20 -13.24
C THR A 253 14.95 7.09 -13.03
N ARG A 254 15.01 7.78 -11.89
CA ARG A 254 16.16 8.62 -11.56
C ARG A 254 17.46 7.81 -11.54
N SER A 255 17.43 6.64 -10.90
CA SER A 255 18.59 5.74 -10.78
C SER A 255 19.13 5.33 -12.17
N MET A 256 18.24 4.97 -13.09
CA MET A 256 18.58 4.64 -14.49
C MET A 256 19.13 5.85 -15.25
N CYS A 257 18.49 7.01 -15.15
CA CYS A 257 18.86 8.20 -15.91
C CYS A 257 20.23 8.75 -15.52
N ILE A 258 20.63 8.63 -14.25
CA ILE A 258 21.93 9.14 -13.76
C ILE A 258 23.01 8.04 -13.63
N GLY A 259 22.66 6.79 -13.95
CA GLY A 259 23.59 5.67 -13.93
C GLY A 259 24.11 5.30 -12.53
N LEU A 260 23.22 5.21 -11.52
CA LEU A 260 23.61 4.73 -10.19
C LEU A 260 24.05 3.27 -10.22
N ASN A 261 24.97 2.91 -9.33
CA ASN A 261 25.34 1.51 -9.14
C ASN A 261 24.10 0.69 -8.78
N ASN A 262 23.96 -0.51 -9.38
CA ASN A 262 22.85 -1.44 -9.14
C ASN A 262 21.47 -0.91 -9.58
N HIS A 263 21.38 0.04 -10.50
CA HIS A 263 20.12 0.55 -11.03
C HIS A 263 19.21 -0.55 -11.60
N ASP A 264 19.77 -1.60 -12.21
CA ASP A 264 18.99 -2.75 -12.70
C ASP A 264 18.28 -3.49 -11.56
N HIS A 265 18.92 -3.61 -10.40
CA HIS A 265 18.32 -4.19 -9.22
C HIS A 265 17.16 -3.32 -8.70
N GLU A 266 17.30 -1.99 -8.74
CA GLU A 266 16.21 -1.07 -8.39
C GLU A 266 15.01 -1.19 -9.33
N VAL A 267 15.26 -1.34 -10.63
CA VAL A 267 14.20 -1.61 -11.63
C VAL A 267 13.49 -2.92 -11.34
N LEU A 268 14.23 -3.98 -11.01
CA LEU A 268 13.64 -5.27 -10.64
C LEU A 268 12.74 -5.15 -9.41
N LEU A 269 13.18 -4.49 -8.34
CA LEU A 269 12.39 -4.26 -7.13
C LEU A 269 11.12 -3.45 -7.42
N ALA A 270 11.23 -2.41 -8.24
CA ALA A 270 10.10 -1.57 -8.63
C ALA A 270 9.07 -2.36 -9.45
N ASN A 271 9.51 -3.16 -10.43
CA ASN A 271 8.62 -3.96 -11.28
C ASN A 271 7.89 -5.05 -10.49
N ILE A 272 8.59 -5.75 -9.55
CA ILE A 272 7.98 -6.74 -8.66
C ILE A 272 6.88 -6.06 -7.83
N PHE A 273 7.23 -4.95 -7.15
CA PHE A 273 6.28 -4.25 -6.30
C PHE A 273 5.06 -3.75 -7.07
N CYS A 274 5.26 -3.09 -8.23
CA CYS A 274 4.16 -2.57 -9.04
C CYS A 274 3.23 -3.68 -9.54
N THR A 275 3.78 -4.86 -9.83
CA THR A 275 2.97 -6.01 -10.26
C THR A 275 2.09 -6.51 -9.13
N GLU A 276 2.65 -6.73 -7.93
CA GLU A 276 1.89 -7.21 -6.77
C GLU A 276 0.85 -6.18 -6.30
N ALA A 277 1.23 -4.90 -6.22
CA ALA A 277 0.33 -3.82 -5.86
C ALA A 277 -0.84 -3.68 -6.85
N CYS A 278 -0.59 -3.87 -8.14
CA CYS A 278 -1.64 -3.88 -9.16
C CYS A 278 -2.65 -5.01 -8.94
N PHE A 279 -2.19 -6.23 -8.66
CA PHE A 279 -3.07 -7.36 -8.35
C PHE A 279 -3.90 -7.11 -7.09
N GLU A 280 -3.28 -6.63 -6.03
CA GLU A 280 -3.96 -6.31 -4.77
C GLU A 280 -5.02 -5.22 -4.96
N ASN A 281 -4.69 -4.16 -5.71
CA ASN A 281 -5.62 -3.08 -6.02
C ASN A 281 -6.81 -3.59 -6.83
N ASN A 282 -6.58 -4.40 -7.87
CA ASN A 282 -7.64 -4.95 -8.71
C ASN A 282 -8.59 -5.82 -7.89
N TYR A 283 -8.06 -6.74 -7.08
CA TYR A 283 -8.88 -7.55 -6.18
C TYR A 283 -9.67 -6.68 -5.19
N THR A 284 -9.03 -5.67 -4.62
CA THR A 284 -9.67 -4.76 -3.67
C THR A 284 -10.81 -3.97 -4.33
N MET A 285 -10.61 -3.46 -5.57
CA MET A 285 -11.66 -2.76 -6.32
C MET A 285 -12.84 -3.67 -6.64
N VAL A 286 -12.60 -4.93 -7.03
CA VAL A 286 -13.66 -5.92 -7.21
C VAL A 286 -14.43 -6.16 -5.92
N SER A 287 -13.75 -6.28 -4.77
CA SER A 287 -14.38 -6.48 -3.46
C SER A 287 -15.18 -5.27 -2.95
N LEU A 288 -15.06 -4.10 -3.58
CA LEU A 288 -15.85 -2.90 -3.29
C LEU A 288 -17.18 -2.87 -4.08
N GLN A 289 -17.34 -3.66 -5.12
CA GLN A 289 -18.57 -3.74 -5.90
C GLN A 289 -19.68 -4.40 -5.06
N LYS A 290 -20.90 -3.88 -5.15
CA LYS A 290 -22.02 -4.31 -4.31
C LYS A 290 -22.37 -5.78 -4.48
N ASP A 291 -22.40 -6.22 -5.72
CA ASP A 291 -22.90 -7.54 -6.11
C ASP A 291 -21.75 -8.54 -6.37
N SER A 292 -20.53 -8.18 -5.98
CA SER A 292 -19.36 -9.04 -6.10
C SER A 292 -19.37 -10.12 -5.01
N PRO A 293 -19.12 -11.39 -5.35
CA PRO A 293 -18.96 -12.46 -4.37
C PRO A 293 -17.74 -12.23 -3.43
N GLU A 294 -16.78 -11.41 -3.84
CA GLU A 294 -15.63 -11.00 -3.04
C GLU A 294 -15.98 -9.93 -2.00
N ASN A 295 -17.18 -9.35 -2.06
CA ASN A 295 -17.66 -8.40 -1.06
C ASN A 295 -18.25 -9.14 0.15
N LEU A 296 -17.40 -9.37 1.15
CA LEU A 296 -17.77 -10.10 2.36
C LEU A 296 -18.12 -9.18 3.54
N ASP A 297 -18.24 -7.87 3.33
CA ASP A 297 -18.35 -6.89 4.42
C ASP A 297 -19.55 -7.17 5.34
N GLU A 298 -20.73 -7.49 4.78
CA GLU A 298 -21.92 -7.81 5.57
C GLU A 298 -21.78 -9.13 6.35
N SER A 299 -21.15 -10.14 5.75
CA SER A 299 -20.88 -11.42 6.43
C SER A 299 -19.90 -11.24 7.59
N ILE A 300 -18.86 -10.42 7.40
CA ILE A 300 -17.89 -10.09 8.44
C ILE A 300 -18.56 -9.32 9.58
N LYS A 301 -19.38 -8.31 9.28
CA LYS A 301 -20.17 -7.58 10.28
C LYS A 301 -21.07 -8.51 11.10
N LYS A 302 -21.76 -9.44 10.44
CA LYS A 302 -22.63 -10.41 11.10
C LYS A 302 -21.87 -11.30 12.07
N VAL A 303 -20.73 -11.86 11.64
CA VAL A 303 -19.86 -12.68 12.52
C VAL A 303 -19.36 -11.86 13.70
N ALA A 304 -18.85 -10.65 13.44
CA ALA A 304 -18.34 -9.77 14.50
C ALA A 304 -19.41 -9.41 15.53
N ASN A 305 -20.61 -9.05 15.10
CA ASN A 305 -21.72 -8.72 16.00
C ASN A 305 -22.08 -9.90 16.91
N GLN A 306 -22.18 -11.11 16.38
CA GLN A 306 -22.45 -12.31 17.16
C GLN A 306 -21.39 -12.55 18.25
N VAL A 307 -20.09 -12.42 17.90
CA VAL A 307 -18.99 -12.58 18.84
C VAL A 307 -19.01 -11.50 19.92
N LEU A 308 -19.26 -10.24 19.55
CA LEU A 308 -19.32 -9.10 20.47
C LEU A 308 -20.50 -9.18 21.41
N GLU A 309 -21.69 -9.58 20.93
CA GLU A 309 -22.89 -9.79 21.75
C GLU A 309 -22.68 -10.90 22.79
N LYS A 310 -22.10 -12.02 22.37
CA LYS A 310 -21.80 -13.16 23.25
C LYS A 310 -20.57 -12.95 24.12
N ARG A 311 -19.69 -11.99 23.75
CA ARG A 311 -18.38 -11.74 24.40
C ARG A 311 -17.53 -12.99 24.54
N SER A 312 -17.65 -13.93 23.59
CA SER A 312 -16.99 -15.23 23.60
C SER A 312 -16.89 -15.84 22.21
N TYR A 313 -16.05 -16.84 22.06
CA TYR A 313 -16.06 -17.72 20.88
C TYR A 313 -17.36 -18.55 20.88
N ILE A 314 -18.07 -18.56 19.74
CA ILE A 314 -19.46 -19.03 19.67
C ILE A 314 -19.57 -20.50 19.26
N CYS A 315 -18.64 -20.98 18.41
CA CYS A 315 -18.76 -22.33 17.87
C CYS A 315 -18.57 -23.38 18.98
N SER A 316 -19.45 -24.38 19.00
CA SER A 316 -19.33 -25.51 19.88
C SER A 316 -18.08 -26.35 19.55
N HIS A 317 -17.56 -27.07 20.54
CA HIS A 317 -16.47 -28.00 20.31
C HIS A 317 -16.89 -29.05 19.26
N PRO A 318 -16.01 -29.43 18.31
CA PRO A 318 -16.37 -30.40 17.26
C PRO A 318 -16.87 -31.76 17.78
N LEU A 319 -16.51 -32.11 18.99
CA LEU A 319 -16.94 -33.36 19.64
C LEU A 319 -18.22 -33.21 20.49
N ASN A 320 -18.80 -32.01 20.58
CA ASN A 320 -20.08 -31.83 21.27
C ASN A 320 -21.18 -32.55 20.51
N ARG A 321 -21.97 -33.34 21.24
CA ARG A 321 -23.16 -34.01 20.69
C ARG A 321 -24.40 -33.18 21.00
N THR A 322 -25.30 -33.07 20.05
CA THR A 322 -26.59 -32.36 20.16
C THR A 322 -27.72 -33.31 20.48
N PHE A 323 -27.56 -34.11 21.49
CA PHE A 323 -28.68 -34.97 21.96
C PHE A 323 -29.21 -34.42 23.27
#